data_6e2c12660e6a24332ab970b44a9c2740
#
_entry.id   6e2c12660e6a24332ab970b44a9c2740
#
_cell.length_a   1.000
_cell.length_b   1.000
_cell.length_c   1.000
_cell.angle_alpha   90.00
_cell.angle_beta   90.00
_cell.angle_gamma   90.00
#
_symmetry.space_group_name_H-M   'P 1'
#
loop_
_entity.id
_entity.type
_entity.pdbx_description
1 polymer ?
#
loop_
_entity_poly.entity_id
_entity_poly.type
_entity_poly.pdbx_seq_one_letter_code
_entity_poly.pdbx_strand_id
1 'polypeptide(L)'
;MIPADISKTSCSKNKVYAGGLLFFVLFSFLPPKSFEALAGVSVGQWARFEASVKNTKNYLNPYGDVTLNVTYESPDGSRIKFWGFYDGRRTWKIRFMPEEIGTWKYNAVFSDGSGGISGTFECVPSDIPGLISVDEANPMWFGYKGGKHVLIRSFHVGDRFFAENWPSAKRKVFLDWVQTQGYNMLSVASHYLNRDAEGRGRGWMTPDLWPQNAMEYQKLEVIMNDLAARRIMVYPFAGFFGQSSDFPTNHLQQEQYIKYTLARLGPYWNILFNVAGPEPKLKPDEFQNAMTTADINRLGRKIKELDIFGHLISIHNPSGDDPFRDEDWLSFVTLQGWKDTNFSHINNGLLKNHHDYKPLYAQEVFWPGNKYNKIHSKVDIRKKAYVIMMSAAAINYADMDGNSSSGFSGSMDLSHKRQVNHNIVRKVWDFFETISFYRMSPNQQIVDNGFCLAEQGRQYLVYLPDGGVVNVAVKAGLYKVIWINAQNTSDRRYTGTTDDGKELSVPGGDDWLLYLFAEDMSDASRASPLRRITARATSRQVGSSNHQ
;
A
#
# COMPACT_ATOMS: atom_id res chain seq x y z
N MET A 1 -0.03 62.66 -42.86
CA MET A 1 0.34 64.08 -42.60
C MET A 1 1.45 64.06 -41.57
N ILE A 2 2.63 64.41 -42.06
CA ILE A 2 3.81 64.86 -41.33
C ILE A 2 3.63 66.37 -41.13
N PRO A 3 4.24 67.08 -40.17
CA PRO A 3 5.69 67.19 -39.96
C PRO A 3 6.11 67.22 -38.48
N ALA A 4 7.39 66.88 -38.12
CA ALA A 4 8.64 67.64 -38.11
C ALA A 4 8.59 68.86 -37.16
N ASP A 5 9.58 69.20 -36.38
CA ASP A 5 10.96 69.52 -36.61
C ASP A 5 11.74 69.84 -35.32
N ILE A 6 13.04 69.48 -35.23
CA ILE A 6 14.26 70.29 -35.02
C ILE A 6 14.37 71.09 -33.71
N SER A 7 15.48 71.07 -32.92
CA SER A 7 16.82 71.60 -33.20
C SER A 7 17.77 71.42 -32.00
N LYS A 8 19.00 70.98 -32.19
CA LYS A 8 20.30 71.73 -32.17
C LYS A 8 20.61 72.45 -30.85
N THR A 9 21.75 72.38 -30.25
CA THR A 9 23.20 72.42 -30.50
C THR A 9 23.87 72.42 -29.15
N SER A 10 25.08 72.09 -28.82
CA SER A 10 26.35 72.58 -29.36
C SER A 10 27.57 71.84 -28.78
N CYS A 11 28.58 71.82 -29.57
CA CYS A 11 29.90 71.30 -29.39
C CYS A 11 30.74 72.18 -28.45
N SER A 12 31.65 71.61 -27.65
CA SER A 12 32.93 72.27 -27.31
C SER A 12 33.98 71.20 -27.05
N LYS A 13 35.10 71.42 -27.79
CA LYS A 13 36.35 70.67 -27.75
C LYS A 13 37.15 71.05 -26.52
N ASN A 14 37.94 70.15 -25.91
CA ASN A 14 39.36 70.30 -25.79
C ASN A 14 40.07 69.14 -25.02
N LYS A 15 41.14 68.71 -25.70
CA LYS A 15 42.48 68.33 -25.25
C LYS A 15 42.77 67.02 -24.56
N VAL A 16 43.55 66.27 -25.32
CA VAL A 16 44.37 65.11 -25.02
C VAL A 16 45.41 65.40 -23.93
N TYR A 17 45.50 64.49 -22.96
CA TYR A 17 46.75 64.13 -22.28
C TYR A 17 46.86 62.63 -22.18
N ALA A 18 47.97 62.10 -22.72
CA ALA A 18 48.40 60.73 -22.60
C ALA A 18 49.01 60.50 -21.20
N GLY A 19 48.48 59.56 -20.48
CA GLY A 19 49.06 59.04 -19.25
C GLY A 19 48.74 57.58 -19.15
N GLY A 20 49.76 56.74 -19.43
CA GLY A 20 49.60 55.31 -19.29
C GLY A 20 49.36 54.89 -17.83
N LEU A 21 48.23 54.28 -17.54
CA LEU A 21 47.98 53.61 -16.27
C LEU A 21 47.76 52.13 -16.56
N LEU A 22 48.69 51.31 -16.08
CA LEU A 22 48.57 49.86 -16.04
C LEU A 22 47.36 49.51 -15.14
N PHE A 23 46.26 49.03 -15.73
CA PHE A 23 45.15 48.44 -14.96
C PHE A 23 45.54 46.99 -14.63
N PHE A 24 45.95 46.76 -13.39
CA PHE A 24 45.88 45.45 -12.78
C PHE A 24 44.40 45.08 -12.58
N VAL A 25 43.85 44.16 -13.39
CA VAL A 25 42.56 43.53 -13.15
C VAL A 25 42.77 42.53 -12.01
N LEU A 26 42.47 42.95 -10.79
CA LEU A 26 42.26 42.05 -9.68
C LEU A 26 40.96 41.27 -9.96
N PHE A 27 41.13 40.04 -10.45
CA PHE A 27 40.06 39.05 -10.36
C PHE A 27 39.83 38.76 -8.87
N SER A 28 38.88 39.46 -8.23
CA SER A 28 38.33 39.04 -6.96
C SER A 28 37.57 37.72 -7.19
N PHE A 29 38.23 36.63 -6.84
CA PHE A 29 37.54 35.37 -6.61
C PHE A 29 36.58 35.63 -5.44
N LEU A 30 35.29 35.88 -5.73
CA LEU A 30 34.24 35.73 -4.77
C LEU A 30 34.19 34.24 -4.41
N PRO A 31 34.31 33.87 -3.14
CA PRO A 31 34.14 32.49 -2.76
C PRO A 31 32.70 32.06 -3.14
N PRO A 32 32.51 30.81 -3.60
CA PRO A 32 31.18 30.33 -3.87
C PRO A 32 30.32 30.55 -2.60
N LYS A 33 29.13 31.12 -2.77
CA LYS A 33 28.19 31.30 -1.67
C LYS A 33 28.09 29.95 -0.96
N SER A 34 28.54 29.92 0.29
CA SER A 34 28.39 28.77 1.16
C SER A 34 26.91 28.47 1.25
N PHE A 35 26.54 27.30 0.77
CA PHE A 35 25.21 26.74 1.05
C PHE A 35 25.08 26.61 2.57
N GLU A 36 24.12 27.30 3.18
CA GLU A 36 23.78 27.05 4.56
C GLU A 36 23.34 25.60 4.67
N ALA A 37 24.15 24.78 5.27
CA ALA A 37 23.79 23.44 5.65
C ALA A 37 22.68 23.54 6.71
N LEU A 38 21.48 23.11 6.38
CA LEU A 38 20.41 22.91 7.36
C LEU A 38 20.87 21.76 8.28
N ALA A 39 21.55 22.13 9.36
CA ALA A 39 21.98 21.18 10.38
C ALA A 39 20.77 20.70 11.18
N GLY A 40 20.61 19.37 11.32
CA GLY A 40 19.86 18.79 12.42
C GLY A 40 18.40 18.36 12.15
N VAL A 41 17.99 18.10 10.89
CA VAL A 41 16.68 17.45 10.66
C VAL A 41 16.79 15.97 11.02
N SER A 42 16.05 15.54 12.06
CA SER A 42 15.93 14.13 12.42
C SER A 42 14.67 13.52 11.79
N VAL A 43 14.81 12.34 11.18
CA VAL A 43 13.74 11.61 10.49
C VAL A 43 13.74 10.17 11.01
N GLY A 44 12.58 9.65 11.37
CA GLY A 44 12.46 8.24 11.76
C GLY A 44 12.74 7.29 10.60
N GLN A 45 13.35 6.15 10.88
CA GLN A 45 13.48 5.05 9.91
C GLN A 45 12.11 4.74 9.30
N TRP A 46 12.02 4.60 7.97
CA TRP A 46 10.78 4.45 7.20
C TRP A 46 9.82 5.66 7.24
N ALA A 47 10.19 6.73 7.93
CA ALA A 47 9.46 8.00 7.83
C ALA A 47 9.93 8.81 6.62
N ARG A 48 9.13 9.80 6.24
CA ARG A 48 9.41 10.63 5.07
C ARG A 48 10.26 11.84 5.43
N PHE A 49 11.47 11.91 4.88
CA PHE A 49 12.24 13.14 4.77
C PHE A 49 11.65 14.05 3.70
N GLU A 50 11.62 15.35 3.92
CA GLU A 50 11.24 16.35 2.92
C GLU A 50 12.12 17.60 3.06
N ALA A 51 12.61 18.12 1.93
CA ALA A 51 13.23 19.43 1.85
C ALA A 51 12.69 20.20 0.64
N SER A 52 12.77 21.52 0.69
CA SER A 52 12.21 22.40 -0.34
C SER A 52 13.27 23.34 -0.89
N VAL A 53 13.21 23.59 -2.19
CA VAL A 53 14.06 24.57 -2.88
C VAL A 53 13.22 25.46 -3.79
N LYS A 54 13.52 26.76 -3.79
CA LYS A 54 12.89 27.71 -4.71
C LYS A 54 13.76 27.91 -5.93
N ASN A 55 13.12 27.96 -7.11
CA ASN A 55 13.76 28.34 -8.34
C ASN A 55 13.18 29.66 -8.84
N THR A 56 14.02 30.65 -9.07
CA THR A 56 13.61 31.99 -9.52
C THR A 56 13.33 32.06 -11.00
N LYS A 57 13.82 31.07 -11.78
CA LYS A 57 13.60 30.99 -13.21
C LYS A 57 12.12 30.68 -13.52
N ASN A 58 11.60 31.25 -14.57
CA ASN A 58 10.25 30.95 -15.05
C ASN A 58 10.29 29.85 -16.09
N TYR A 59 9.35 28.91 -15.99
CA TYR A 59 9.13 27.83 -16.93
C TYR A 59 7.70 27.90 -17.45
N LEU A 60 7.51 27.58 -18.73
CA LEU A 60 6.17 27.47 -19.32
C LEU A 60 5.43 26.25 -18.74
N ASN A 61 6.15 25.15 -18.61
CA ASN A 61 5.68 23.93 -17.99
C ASN A 61 6.67 23.46 -16.90
N PRO A 62 6.52 23.90 -15.64
CA PRO A 62 7.45 23.56 -14.57
C PRO A 62 7.46 22.06 -14.20
N TYR A 63 6.53 21.27 -14.72
CA TYR A 63 6.49 19.81 -14.52
C TYR A 63 7.37 19.05 -15.52
N GLY A 64 7.73 19.67 -16.67
CA GLY A 64 8.44 18.99 -17.75
C GLY A 64 9.68 19.73 -18.26
N ASP A 65 9.72 21.08 -18.19
CA ASP A 65 10.82 21.88 -18.76
C ASP A 65 12.12 21.77 -17.96
N VAL A 66 12.03 21.40 -16.68
CA VAL A 66 13.18 21.25 -15.78
C VAL A 66 12.98 20.08 -14.82
N THR A 67 14.03 19.34 -14.58
CA THR A 67 14.05 18.26 -13.59
C THR A 67 14.94 18.67 -12.41
N LEU A 68 14.50 18.42 -11.19
CA LEU A 68 15.33 18.50 -9.99
C LEU A 68 15.95 17.12 -9.74
N ASN A 69 17.18 16.91 -10.17
CA ASN A 69 17.91 15.65 -10.00
C ASN A 69 18.46 15.57 -8.58
N VAL A 70 18.25 14.46 -7.91
CA VAL A 70 18.68 14.26 -6.52
C VAL A 70 19.61 13.05 -6.43
N THR A 71 20.67 13.21 -5.67
CA THR A 71 21.51 12.09 -5.21
C THR A 71 21.45 12.06 -3.69
N TYR A 72 20.99 10.93 -3.13
CA TYR A 72 21.09 10.61 -1.72
C TYR A 72 22.31 9.74 -1.48
N GLU A 73 23.05 9.98 -0.39
CA GLU A 73 24.17 9.16 0.05
C GLU A 73 23.84 8.61 1.43
N SER A 74 23.76 7.29 1.54
CA SER A 74 23.45 6.56 2.76
C SER A 74 24.60 6.61 3.78
N PRO A 75 24.39 6.19 5.03
CA PRO A 75 25.45 6.13 6.04
C PRO A 75 26.64 5.24 5.64
N ASP A 76 26.42 4.18 4.84
CA ASP A 76 27.46 3.30 4.32
C ASP A 76 28.20 3.88 3.08
N GLY A 77 27.77 5.04 2.56
CA GLY A 77 28.34 5.71 1.39
C GLY A 77 27.71 5.30 0.05
N SER A 78 26.74 4.42 0.02
CA SER A 78 26.00 4.05 -1.18
C SER A 78 25.20 5.25 -1.72
N ARG A 79 25.11 5.35 -3.06
CA ARG A 79 24.46 6.49 -3.71
C ARG A 79 23.20 6.07 -4.45
N ILE A 80 22.10 6.73 -4.12
CA ILE A 80 20.79 6.53 -4.71
C ILE A 80 20.43 7.78 -5.52
N LYS A 81 20.17 7.59 -6.82
CA LYS A 81 19.69 8.67 -7.69
C LYS A 81 18.18 8.66 -7.72
N PHE A 82 17.59 9.82 -7.56
CA PHE A 82 16.15 10.04 -7.63
C PHE A 82 15.87 11.43 -8.19
N TRP A 83 14.68 11.94 -8.04
CA TRP A 83 14.30 13.27 -8.48
C TRP A 83 13.33 13.93 -7.50
N GLY A 84 13.30 15.25 -7.54
CA GLY A 84 12.29 16.06 -6.87
C GLY A 84 11.10 16.34 -7.79
N PHE A 85 10.17 17.12 -7.28
CA PHE A 85 8.95 17.48 -7.99
C PHE A 85 8.57 18.94 -7.75
N TYR A 86 7.91 19.54 -8.73
CA TYR A 86 7.31 20.86 -8.61
C TYR A 86 6.09 20.83 -7.70
N ASP A 87 6.03 21.69 -6.69
CA ASP A 87 4.96 21.75 -5.69
C ASP A 87 4.13 23.04 -5.77
N GLY A 88 4.27 23.80 -6.85
CA GLY A 88 3.56 25.07 -7.04
C GLY A 88 4.39 26.28 -6.57
N ARG A 89 4.00 27.47 -7.02
CA ARG A 89 4.56 28.76 -6.57
C ARG A 89 6.09 28.84 -6.61
N ARG A 90 6.69 28.32 -7.68
CA ARG A 90 8.16 28.25 -7.88
C ARG A 90 8.89 27.46 -6.78
N THR A 91 8.23 26.52 -6.15
CA THR A 91 8.79 25.65 -5.14
C THR A 91 8.89 24.24 -5.69
N TRP A 92 10.05 23.63 -5.55
CA TRP A 92 10.28 22.21 -5.74
C TRP A 92 10.56 21.56 -4.41
N LYS A 93 10.20 20.29 -4.30
CA LYS A 93 10.47 19.48 -3.12
C LYS A 93 11.23 18.22 -3.50
N ILE A 94 12.03 17.76 -2.55
CA ILE A 94 12.62 16.43 -2.57
C ILE A 94 12.08 15.65 -1.39
N ARG A 95 11.85 14.36 -1.60
CA ARG A 95 11.37 13.44 -0.56
C ARG A 95 12.14 12.14 -0.62
N PHE A 96 12.37 11.56 0.54
CA PHE A 96 13.03 10.26 0.67
C PHE A 96 12.51 9.51 1.89
N MET A 97 12.56 8.19 1.84
CA MET A 97 12.22 7.31 2.95
C MET A 97 13.46 6.50 3.31
N PRO A 98 14.22 6.91 4.36
CA PRO A 98 15.45 6.22 4.73
C PRO A 98 15.16 4.89 5.41
N GLU A 99 15.88 3.85 5.02
CA GLU A 99 15.79 2.52 5.63
C GLU A 99 16.99 2.21 6.55
N GLU A 100 18.08 2.95 6.47
CA GLU A 100 19.27 2.80 7.32
C GLU A 100 19.36 3.92 8.36
N ILE A 101 19.66 3.55 9.61
CA ILE A 101 19.91 4.48 10.71
C ILE A 101 21.27 5.13 10.53
N GLY A 102 21.36 6.44 10.74
CA GLY A 102 22.58 7.22 10.64
C GLY A 102 22.42 8.46 9.77
N THR A 103 23.55 9.11 9.46
CA THR A 103 23.58 10.36 8.73
C THR A 103 23.48 10.14 7.24
N TRP A 104 22.41 10.64 6.64
CA TRP A 104 22.20 10.71 5.20
C TRP A 104 22.59 12.07 4.65
N LYS A 105 23.17 12.09 3.44
CA LYS A 105 23.44 13.31 2.70
C LYS A 105 22.55 13.38 1.47
N TYR A 106 22.22 14.59 1.04
CA TYR A 106 21.52 14.80 -0.22
C TYR A 106 22.11 15.96 -1.00
N ASN A 107 22.08 15.83 -2.32
CA ASN A 107 22.41 16.88 -3.26
C ASN A 107 21.38 16.89 -4.39
N ALA A 108 20.67 18.01 -4.52
CA ALA A 108 19.61 18.20 -5.51
C ALA A 108 19.97 19.38 -6.41
N VAL A 109 20.02 19.16 -7.73
CA VAL A 109 20.45 20.15 -8.72
C VAL A 109 19.44 20.19 -9.87
N PHE A 110 19.05 21.39 -10.28
CA PHE A 110 18.21 21.58 -11.46
C PHE A 110 18.97 21.21 -12.73
N SER A 111 18.30 20.52 -13.66
CA SER A 111 18.89 20.01 -14.91
C SER A 111 19.43 21.12 -15.83
N ASP A 112 18.93 22.33 -15.68
CA ASP A 112 19.34 23.51 -16.46
C ASP A 112 20.39 24.39 -15.75
N GLY A 113 20.92 23.93 -14.62
CA GLY A 113 21.95 24.66 -13.86
C GLY A 113 21.42 25.86 -13.07
N SER A 114 20.13 26.08 -12.98
CA SER A 114 19.53 27.25 -12.31
C SER A 114 19.63 27.24 -10.77
N GLY A 115 20.35 26.28 -10.20
CA GLY A 115 20.62 26.17 -8.76
C GLY A 115 20.29 24.79 -8.21
N GLY A 116 20.12 24.71 -6.89
CA GLY A 116 19.86 23.46 -6.19
C GLY A 116 19.88 23.64 -4.68
N ILE A 117 19.88 22.53 -3.95
CA ILE A 117 20.00 22.45 -2.50
C ILE A 117 20.80 21.21 -2.12
N SER A 118 21.64 21.33 -1.10
CA SER A 118 22.32 20.18 -0.50
C SER A 118 22.25 20.26 1.01
N GLY A 119 22.39 19.13 1.68
CA GLY A 119 22.38 19.07 3.13
C GLY A 119 22.46 17.64 3.66
N THR A 120 22.20 17.51 4.94
CA THR A 120 22.18 16.24 5.65
C THR A 120 20.92 16.11 6.49
N PHE A 121 20.55 14.89 6.81
CA PHE A 121 19.56 14.59 7.84
C PHE A 121 19.98 13.33 8.60
N GLU A 122 19.51 13.18 9.83
CA GLU A 122 19.79 12.03 10.67
C GLU A 122 18.61 11.08 10.66
N CYS A 123 18.81 9.84 10.22
CA CYS A 123 17.82 8.78 10.35
C CYS A 123 17.94 8.12 11.72
N VAL A 124 16.88 8.16 12.50
CA VAL A 124 16.81 7.60 13.85
C VAL A 124 15.80 6.44 13.92
N PRO A 125 15.91 5.54 14.92
CA PRO A 125 14.92 4.49 15.12
C PRO A 125 13.50 5.04 15.21
N SER A 126 12.53 4.32 14.66
CA SER A 126 11.11 4.67 14.72
C SER A 126 10.24 3.47 15.07
N ASP A 127 8.97 3.71 15.33
CA ASP A 127 7.95 2.69 15.54
C ASP A 127 7.23 2.27 14.23
N ILE A 128 7.64 2.83 13.08
CA ILE A 128 7.14 2.42 11.77
C ILE A 128 7.64 0.99 11.49
N PRO A 129 6.74 0.06 11.12
CA PRO A 129 7.12 -1.35 11.02
C PRO A 129 8.06 -1.67 9.85
N GLY A 130 8.13 -0.80 8.86
CA GLY A 130 8.85 -0.97 7.60
C GLY A 130 7.95 -0.65 6.40
N LEU A 131 8.53 -0.60 5.21
CA LEU A 131 7.75 -0.58 3.97
C LEU A 131 7.01 -1.91 3.84
N ILE A 132 5.70 -1.84 3.53
CA ILE A 132 4.92 -3.05 3.23
C ILE A 132 5.56 -3.84 2.08
N SER A 133 5.75 -5.12 2.28
CA SER A 133 6.51 -6.00 1.39
C SER A 133 5.94 -7.41 1.38
N VAL A 134 6.58 -8.28 0.62
CA VAL A 134 6.43 -9.73 0.74
C VAL A 134 7.12 -10.20 2.03
N ASP A 135 6.57 -11.19 2.73
CA ASP A 135 7.18 -11.74 3.94
C ASP A 135 8.49 -12.45 3.60
N GLU A 136 9.57 -12.12 4.31
CA GLU A 136 10.90 -12.66 4.05
C GLU A 136 11.03 -14.15 4.42
N ALA A 137 10.25 -14.61 5.40
CA ALA A 137 10.29 -16.00 5.85
C ALA A 137 9.42 -16.92 5.00
N ASN A 138 8.31 -16.40 4.45
CA ASN A 138 7.41 -17.13 3.58
C ASN A 138 6.74 -16.19 2.58
N PRO A 139 7.23 -16.12 1.36
CA PRO A 139 6.76 -15.17 0.34
C PRO A 139 5.29 -15.33 -0.10
N MET A 140 4.59 -16.36 0.37
CA MET A 140 3.14 -16.49 0.17
C MET A 140 2.33 -15.51 1.04
N TRP A 141 2.96 -14.86 2.01
CA TRP A 141 2.34 -13.91 2.92
C TRP A 141 2.90 -12.50 2.75
N PHE A 142 2.21 -11.53 3.31
CA PHE A 142 2.69 -10.16 3.41
C PHE A 142 3.51 -9.96 4.66
N GLY A 143 4.50 -9.08 4.57
CA GLY A 143 5.36 -8.65 5.66
C GLY A 143 5.76 -7.20 5.50
N TYR A 144 6.77 -6.78 6.26
CA TYR A 144 7.42 -5.49 6.11
C TYR A 144 8.89 -5.71 5.81
N LYS A 145 9.51 -4.84 5.03
CA LYS A 145 10.98 -4.81 4.94
C LYS A 145 11.58 -4.74 6.33
N GLY A 146 12.60 -5.55 6.59
CA GLY A 146 13.17 -5.75 7.93
C GLY A 146 12.54 -6.88 8.73
N GLY A 147 11.80 -7.78 8.08
CA GLY A 147 11.45 -9.12 8.57
C GLY A 147 10.28 -9.19 9.55
N LYS A 148 9.49 -8.13 9.69
CA LYS A 148 8.27 -8.18 10.49
C LYS A 148 7.12 -8.74 9.68
N HIS A 149 6.43 -9.76 10.22
CA HIS A 149 5.23 -10.32 9.62
C HIS A 149 4.04 -9.38 9.77
N VAL A 150 3.09 -9.44 8.82
CA VAL A 150 1.82 -8.74 8.90
C VAL A 150 0.67 -9.61 8.44
N LEU A 151 -0.38 -9.71 9.26
CA LEU A 151 -1.66 -10.21 8.82
C LEU A 151 -2.44 -9.03 8.23
N ILE A 152 -2.67 -9.06 6.93
CA ILE A 152 -3.48 -8.04 6.26
C ILE A 152 -4.93 -8.16 6.70
N ARG A 153 -5.43 -7.10 7.33
CA ARG A 153 -6.83 -6.92 7.73
C ARG A 153 -7.41 -5.78 6.92
N SER A 154 -7.88 -6.11 5.73
CA SER A 154 -8.26 -5.11 4.74
C SER A 154 -9.76 -4.87 4.71
N PHE A 155 -10.14 -3.58 4.59
CA PHE A 155 -11.50 -3.13 4.40
C PHE A 155 -11.64 -2.42 3.06
N HIS A 156 -12.68 -2.78 2.30
CA HIS A 156 -13.01 -2.14 1.05
C HIS A 156 -13.72 -0.80 1.30
N VAL A 157 -13.21 0.26 0.71
CA VAL A 157 -13.82 1.58 0.74
C VAL A 157 -14.27 2.03 -0.63
N GLY A 158 -15.34 2.79 -0.62
CA GLY A 158 -15.92 3.33 -1.82
C GLY A 158 -15.03 4.37 -2.51
N ASP A 159 -15.44 4.72 -3.69
CA ASP A 159 -14.77 5.61 -4.60
C ASP A 159 -14.71 7.08 -4.15
N ARG A 160 -15.46 7.44 -3.10
CA ARG A 160 -15.44 8.80 -2.51
C ARG A 160 -14.38 8.99 -1.44
N PHE A 161 -13.60 7.99 -1.10
CA PHE A 161 -12.70 8.08 0.06
C PHE A 161 -11.73 9.27 -0.04
N PHE A 162 -11.18 9.53 -1.21
CA PHE A 162 -10.33 10.69 -1.48
C PHE A 162 -11.10 11.91 -2.01
N ALA A 163 -12.41 11.83 -2.14
CA ALA A 163 -13.19 12.91 -2.70
C ALA A 163 -13.20 14.15 -1.80
N GLU A 164 -13.07 15.32 -2.40
CA GLU A 164 -13.07 16.60 -1.69
C GLU A 164 -14.43 16.90 -1.05
N ASN A 165 -15.51 16.48 -1.71
CA ASN A 165 -16.87 16.68 -1.23
C ASN A 165 -17.28 15.73 -0.08
N TRP A 166 -16.42 14.79 0.33
CA TRP A 166 -16.66 13.99 1.52
C TRP A 166 -16.07 14.72 2.75
N PRO A 167 -16.91 15.15 3.72
CA PRO A 167 -16.45 15.98 4.82
C PRO A 167 -15.31 15.36 5.63
N SER A 168 -14.26 16.11 5.88
CA SER A 168 -13.08 15.66 6.64
C SER A 168 -13.44 15.09 8.02
N ALA A 169 -14.44 15.68 8.69
CA ALA A 169 -14.95 15.19 9.97
C ALA A 169 -15.54 13.77 9.85
N LYS A 170 -16.30 13.50 8.80
CA LYS A 170 -16.84 12.14 8.55
C LYS A 170 -15.72 11.16 8.23
N ARG A 171 -14.72 11.58 7.44
CA ARG A 171 -13.55 10.74 7.15
C ARG A 171 -12.80 10.39 8.43
N LYS A 172 -12.60 11.37 9.32
CA LYS A 172 -11.97 11.12 10.61
C LYS A 172 -12.73 10.08 11.43
N VAL A 173 -14.04 10.22 11.58
CA VAL A 173 -14.89 9.25 12.30
C VAL A 173 -14.77 7.85 11.68
N PHE A 174 -14.77 7.76 10.36
CA PHE A 174 -14.58 6.49 9.65
C PHE A 174 -13.21 5.88 9.95
N LEU A 175 -12.13 6.66 9.89
CA LEU A 175 -10.77 6.17 10.18
C LEU A 175 -10.58 5.78 11.65
N ASP A 176 -11.21 6.50 12.58
CA ASP A 176 -11.24 6.11 14.00
C ASP A 176 -11.94 4.75 14.19
N TRP A 177 -13.03 4.52 13.46
CA TRP A 177 -13.70 3.23 13.43
C TRP A 177 -12.81 2.13 12.83
N VAL A 178 -12.17 2.39 11.69
CA VAL A 178 -11.22 1.44 11.04
C VAL A 178 -10.16 0.95 12.02
N GLN A 179 -9.52 1.87 12.75
CA GLN A 179 -8.53 1.53 13.78
C GLN A 179 -9.14 0.73 14.93
N THR A 180 -10.30 1.17 15.44
CA THR A 180 -10.98 0.49 16.56
C THR A 180 -11.37 -0.94 16.21
N GLN A 181 -11.72 -1.19 14.94
CA GLN A 181 -12.04 -2.52 14.46
C GLN A 181 -10.80 -3.38 14.14
N GLY A 182 -9.60 -2.81 14.24
CA GLY A 182 -8.35 -3.52 14.02
C GLY A 182 -7.99 -3.74 12.55
N TYR A 183 -8.59 -2.97 11.64
CA TYR A 183 -8.14 -2.94 10.25
C TYR A 183 -6.82 -2.21 10.12
N ASN A 184 -5.92 -2.73 9.28
CA ASN A 184 -4.62 -2.14 9.01
C ASN A 184 -4.40 -1.79 7.53
N MET A 185 -5.40 -2.05 6.67
CA MET A 185 -5.34 -1.70 5.26
C MET A 185 -6.71 -1.28 4.74
N LEU A 186 -6.72 -0.27 3.87
CA LEU A 186 -7.88 0.12 3.09
C LEU A 186 -7.62 -0.19 1.61
N SER A 187 -8.50 -0.96 1.01
CA SER A 187 -8.58 -1.13 -0.42
C SER A 187 -9.54 -0.08 -0.98
N VAL A 188 -9.03 0.86 -1.75
CA VAL A 188 -9.78 2.03 -2.19
C VAL A 188 -10.11 1.90 -3.68
N ALA A 189 -11.40 1.97 -4.01
CA ALA A 189 -11.85 1.86 -5.40
C ALA A 189 -11.31 2.99 -6.28
N SER A 190 -11.08 4.18 -5.70
CA SER A 190 -10.65 5.36 -6.44
C SER A 190 -9.80 6.27 -5.57
N HIS A 191 -8.92 7.04 -6.20
CA HIS A 191 -8.14 8.10 -5.58
C HIS A 191 -8.66 9.51 -5.93
N TYR A 192 -9.83 9.61 -6.54
CA TYR A 192 -10.38 10.88 -7.02
C TYR A 192 -10.67 11.85 -5.89
N LEU A 193 -10.38 13.11 -6.15
CA LEU A 193 -10.59 14.19 -5.21
C LEU A 193 -11.89 14.96 -5.50
N ASN A 194 -12.18 15.21 -6.77
CA ASN A 194 -13.30 16.03 -7.22
C ASN A 194 -14.38 15.19 -7.90
N ARG A 195 -15.16 14.47 -7.09
CA ARG A 195 -16.33 13.75 -7.58
C ARG A 195 -17.61 14.45 -7.18
N ASP A 196 -18.67 14.22 -7.94
CA ASP A 196 -20.00 14.70 -7.56
C ASP A 196 -20.41 14.17 -6.17
N ALA A 197 -21.35 14.88 -5.53
CA ALA A 197 -21.78 14.55 -4.17
C ALA A 197 -22.35 13.13 -4.02
N GLU A 198 -22.76 12.51 -5.12
CA GLU A 198 -23.38 11.20 -5.14
C GLU A 198 -22.40 10.09 -5.51
N GLY A 199 -21.15 10.45 -5.86
CA GLY A 199 -20.14 9.52 -6.35
C GLY A 199 -20.51 8.87 -7.68
N ARG A 200 -21.45 9.49 -8.38
CA ARG A 200 -21.82 9.15 -9.74
C ARG A 200 -21.01 10.00 -10.71
N GLY A 201 -21.16 9.81 -11.92
CA GLY A 201 -20.42 10.45 -12.96
C GLY A 201 -19.65 9.38 -13.70
N ARG A 202 -18.67 9.75 -14.47
CA ARG A 202 -17.79 8.77 -15.12
C ARG A 202 -16.94 8.02 -14.12
N GLY A 203 -17.42 8.09 -12.92
CA GLY A 203 -16.99 7.26 -11.86
C GLY A 203 -15.56 7.54 -11.48
N TRP A 204 -15.06 6.58 -10.86
CA TRP A 204 -13.73 6.29 -10.44
C TRP A 204 -12.64 6.44 -11.53
N MET A 205 -12.94 7.05 -12.67
CA MET A 205 -12.09 7.03 -13.85
C MET A 205 -11.54 8.41 -14.27
N THR A 206 -11.79 9.45 -13.52
CA THR A 206 -11.28 10.78 -13.82
C THR A 206 -10.46 11.32 -12.65
N PRO A 207 -9.18 10.89 -12.51
CA PRO A 207 -8.30 11.52 -11.55
C PRO A 207 -7.86 12.89 -12.06
N ASP A 208 -8.07 13.93 -11.28
CA ASP A 208 -7.57 15.27 -11.56
C ASP A 208 -6.04 15.40 -11.35
N LEU A 209 -5.34 14.27 -11.46
CA LEU A 209 -3.89 14.22 -11.29
C LEU A 209 -3.12 14.40 -12.60
N TRP A 210 -3.80 14.29 -13.74
CA TRP A 210 -3.22 14.54 -15.05
C TRP A 210 -4.12 15.48 -15.89
N PRO A 211 -3.55 16.52 -16.55
CA PRO A 211 -2.14 16.96 -16.43
C PRO A 211 -1.72 17.23 -14.98
N GLN A 212 -0.43 17.05 -14.68
CA GLN A 212 0.04 17.18 -13.29
C GLN A 212 -0.46 18.46 -12.64
N ASN A 213 -1.05 18.30 -11.46
CA ASN A 213 -1.61 19.38 -10.67
C ASN A 213 -1.14 19.27 -9.21
N ALA A 214 -0.21 20.14 -8.82
CA ALA A 214 0.35 20.13 -7.49
C ALA A 214 -0.72 20.28 -6.38
N MET A 215 -1.77 21.06 -6.62
CA MET A 215 -2.83 21.27 -5.61
C MET A 215 -3.66 20.01 -5.37
N GLU A 216 -3.95 19.25 -6.43
CA GLU A 216 -4.68 17.98 -6.29
C GLU A 216 -3.87 16.95 -5.51
N TYR A 217 -2.57 16.85 -5.80
CA TYR A 217 -1.68 16.01 -4.99
C TYR A 217 -1.59 16.47 -3.54
N GLN A 218 -1.53 17.77 -3.27
CA GLN A 218 -1.51 18.29 -1.89
C GLN A 218 -2.76 17.91 -1.11
N LYS A 219 -3.95 17.95 -1.73
CA LYS A 219 -5.21 17.47 -1.13
C LYS A 219 -5.15 15.98 -0.80
N LEU A 220 -4.69 15.17 -1.75
CA LEU A 220 -4.48 13.73 -1.56
C LEU A 220 -3.50 13.45 -0.41
N GLU A 221 -2.39 14.17 -0.35
CA GLU A 221 -1.34 13.99 0.65
C GLU A 221 -1.79 14.27 2.08
N VAL A 222 -2.75 15.16 2.28
CA VAL A 222 -3.38 15.38 3.60
C VAL A 222 -4.00 14.07 4.12
N ILE A 223 -4.70 13.35 3.24
CA ILE A 223 -5.34 12.08 3.59
C ILE A 223 -4.29 10.98 3.77
N MET A 224 -3.29 10.92 2.89
CA MET A 224 -2.19 9.97 2.98
C MET A 224 -1.37 10.13 4.27
N ASN A 225 -1.16 11.36 4.71
CA ASN A 225 -0.49 11.65 5.97
C ASN A 225 -1.31 11.15 7.18
N ASP A 226 -2.64 11.33 7.19
CA ASP A 226 -3.51 10.82 8.25
C ASP A 226 -3.50 9.27 8.28
N LEU A 227 -3.56 8.62 7.12
CA LEU A 227 -3.44 7.16 7.01
C LEU A 227 -2.09 6.65 7.55
N ALA A 228 -0.99 7.29 7.16
CA ALA A 228 0.34 6.90 7.61
C ALA A 228 0.51 7.07 9.13
N ALA A 229 0.01 8.19 9.69
CA ALA A 229 0.04 8.45 11.13
C ALA A 229 -0.79 7.43 11.94
N ARG A 230 -1.85 6.89 11.34
CA ARG A 230 -2.73 5.87 11.93
C ARG A 230 -2.23 4.44 11.72
N ARG A 231 -1.12 4.23 11.04
CA ARG A 231 -0.60 2.91 10.66
C ARG A 231 -1.58 2.14 9.77
N ILE A 232 -2.29 2.82 8.89
CA ILE A 232 -3.21 2.25 7.92
C ILE A 232 -2.54 2.24 6.55
N MET A 233 -2.39 1.06 5.96
CA MET A 233 -1.93 0.88 4.59
C MET A 233 -3.05 1.21 3.61
N VAL A 234 -2.69 1.58 2.39
CA VAL A 234 -3.66 1.88 1.34
C VAL A 234 -3.30 1.20 0.03
N TYR A 235 -4.27 0.52 -0.55
CA TYR A 235 -4.21 -0.06 -1.88
C TYR A 235 -5.26 0.60 -2.77
N PRO A 236 -4.90 1.62 -3.54
CA PRO A 236 -5.80 2.29 -4.47
C PRO A 236 -5.92 1.46 -5.76
N PHE A 237 -6.72 0.41 -5.73
CA PHE A 237 -6.79 -0.59 -6.81
C PHE A 237 -7.41 -0.05 -8.12
N ALA A 238 -8.04 1.10 -8.09
CA ALA A 238 -8.58 1.75 -9.27
C ALA A 238 -7.76 2.97 -9.72
N GLY A 239 -6.62 3.25 -9.09
CA GLY A 239 -6.00 4.54 -9.26
C GLY A 239 -4.48 4.58 -9.41
N PHE A 240 -3.98 5.76 -9.66
CA PHE A 240 -2.66 6.27 -9.97
C PHE A 240 -2.15 5.91 -11.37
N PHE A 241 -1.88 4.67 -11.70
CA PHE A 241 -1.26 4.28 -12.98
C PHE A 241 -2.27 3.53 -13.83
N GLY A 242 -3.33 4.19 -14.22
CA GLY A 242 -4.47 3.47 -14.70
C GLY A 242 -5.07 3.95 -16.00
N GLN A 243 -6.20 3.37 -16.26
CA GLN A 243 -7.04 3.40 -17.42
C GLN A 243 -8.02 4.58 -17.42
N SER A 244 -7.81 5.60 -16.61
CA SER A 244 -8.70 6.76 -16.65
C SER A 244 -8.53 7.51 -17.97
N SER A 245 -9.57 8.19 -18.38
CA SER A 245 -9.56 9.04 -19.58
C SER A 245 -8.44 10.07 -19.57
N ASP A 246 -7.95 10.42 -18.38
CA ASP A 246 -6.93 11.44 -18.18
C ASP A 246 -5.53 10.85 -18.01
N PHE A 247 -5.38 9.53 -17.94
CA PHE A 247 -4.06 8.92 -17.94
C PHE A 247 -3.41 9.10 -19.33
N PRO A 248 -2.17 9.61 -19.42
CA PRO A 248 -1.57 9.92 -20.70
C PRO A 248 -1.39 8.67 -21.56
N THR A 249 -1.68 8.79 -22.87
CA THR A 249 -1.47 7.73 -23.85
C THR A 249 -0.07 7.74 -24.44
N ASN A 250 0.61 8.88 -24.42
CA ASN A 250 1.99 9.03 -24.88
C ASN A 250 2.98 8.50 -23.84
N HIS A 251 3.93 7.66 -24.26
CA HIS A 251 4.87 6.99 -23.36
C HIS A 251 5.78 7.96 -22.59
N LEU A 252 6.20 9.06 -23.19
CA LEU A 252 7.03 10.07 -22.50
C LEU A 252 6.22 10.79 -21.42
N GLN A 253 4.95 11.09 -21.70
CA GLN A 253 4.05 11.67 -20.73
C GLN A 253 3.69 10.69 -19.62
N GLN A 254 3.55 9.38 -19.93
CA GLN A 254 3.39 8.33 -18.92
C GLN A 254 4.60 8.28 -17.98
N GLU A 255 5.81 8.30 -18.52
CA GLU A 255 7.02 8.31 -17.69
C GLU A 255 7.11 9.57 -16.83
N GLN A 256 6.79 10.74 -17.38
CA GLN A 256 6.73 12.00 -16.63
C GLN A 256 5.71 11.92 -15.48
N TYR A 257 4.52 11.39 -15.74
CA TYR A 257 3.48 11.22 -14.73
C TYR A 257 3.90 10.23 -13.64
N ILE A 258 4.49 9.08 -14.02
CA ILE A 258 5.00 8.07 -13.09
C ILE A 258 6.09 8.67 -12.19
N LYS A 259 7.07 9.36 -12.78
CA LYS A 259 8.14 10.02 -12.02
C LYS A 259 7.60 11.04 -11.04
N TYR A 260 6.66 11.86 -11.46
CA TYR A 260 6.05 12.87 -10.60
C TYR A 260 5.27 12.23 -9.43
N THR A 261 4.48 11.20 -9.72
CA THR A 261 3.71 10.46 -8.72
C THR A 261 4.63 9.73 -7.73
N LEU A 262 5.67 9.05 -8.20
CA LEU A 262 6.64 8.36 -7.35
C LEU A 262 7.47 9.32 -6.50
N ALA A 263 7.86 10.48 -7.05
CA ALA A 263 8.56 11.50 -6.26
C ALA A 263 7.71 12.02 -5.09
N ARG A 264 6.39 12.11 -5.27
CA ARG A 264 5.46 12.59 -4.23
C ARG A 264 5.02 11.50 -3.27
N LEU A 265 4.63 10.33 -3.79
CA LEU A 265 3.97 9.27 -3.02
C LEU A 265 4.88 8.07 -2.70
N GLY A 266 5.95 7.87 -3.45
CA GLY A 266 6.92 6.80 -3.16
C GLY A 266 7.50 6.84 -1.75
N PRO A 267 7.81 7.99 -1.14
CA PRO A 267 8.26 8.05 0.25
C PRO A 267 7.18 7.80 1.31
N TYR A 268 6.08 7.12 0.97
CA TYR A 268 5.10 6.63 1.94
C TYR A 268 5.25 5.13 2.14
N TRP A 269 5.58 4.71 3.36
CA TRP A 269 5.78 3.30 3.73
C TRP A 269 4.52 2.43 3.61
N ASN A 270 3.36 3.07 3.58
CA ASN A 270 2.04 2.44 3.71
C ASN A 270 1.23 2.41 2.40
N ILE A 271 1.85 2.62 1.26
CA ILE A 271 1.17 2.58 -0.04
C ILE A 271 1.55 1.33 -0.83
N LEU A 272 0.56 0.75 -1.51
CA LEU A 272 0.73 -0.27 -2.54
C LEU A 272 0.29 0.33 -3.88
N PHE A 273 0.88 -0.08 -4.98
CA PHE A 273 0.52 0.44 -6.30
C PHE A 273 -0.30 -0.55 -7.12
N ASN A 274 -1.22 -0.02 -7.91
CA ASN A 274 -1.98 -0.78 -8.88
C ASN A 274 -1.70 -0.27 -10.30
N VAL A 275 -1.52 -1.19 -11.22
CA VAL A 275 -1.24 -0.90 -12.63
C VAL A 275 -2.52 -1.07 -13.43
N ALA A 276 -2.83 -0.09 -14.28
CA ALA A 276 -3.93 -0.17 -15.25
C ALA A 276 -5.29 -0.58 -14.64
N GLY A 277 -5.54 -0.22 -13.41
CA GLY A 277 -6.79 -0.58 -12.75
C GLY A 277 -7.95 0.35 -13.04
N PRO A 278 -9.15 -0.08 -12.72
CA PRO A 278 -9.55 -1.44 -12.46
C PRO A 278 -9.92 -2.19 -13.75
N GLU A 279 -9.76 -3.50 -13.76
CA GLU A 279 -10.28 -4.38 -14.81
C GLU A 279 -9.87 -3.97 -16.25
N PRO A 280 -8.60 -3.75 -16.53
CA PRO A 280 -8.13 -3.04 -17.72
C PRO A 280 -8.46 -3.72 -19.06
N LYS A 281 -8.87 -4.98 -19.03
CA LYS A 281 -9.15 -5.74 -20.27
C LYS A 281 -10.62 -5.99 -20.54
N LEU A 282 -11.52 -5.69 -19.59
CA LEU A 282 -12.85 -6.25 -19.64
C LEU A 282 -13.86 -5.46 -20.43
N LYS A 283 -13.68 -4.16 -20.57
CA LYS A 283 -14.73 -3.32 -21.14
C LYS A 283 -14.14 -2.16 -21.94
N PRO A 284 -13.62 -2.42 -23.14
CA PRO A 284 -13.11 -1.36 -24.01
C PRO A 284 -14.14 -0.27 -24.28
N ASP A 285 -15.45 -0.59 -24.23
CA ASP A 285 -16.53 0.37 -24.48
C ASP A 285 -16.87 1.25 -23.27
N GLU A 286 -16.56 0.80 -22.04
CA GLU A 286 -16.76 1.57 -20.81
C GLU A 286 -15.53 2.41 -20.44
N PHE A 287 -14.34 2.02 -20.92
CA PHE A 287 -13.07 2.64 -20.60
C PHE A 287 -12.41 3.16 -21.88
N GLN A 288 -12.30 4.45 -22.01
CA GLN A 288 -11.78 5.10 -23.23
C GLN A 288 -10.35 4.66 -23.60
N ASN A 289 -9.60 4.07 -22.68
CA ASN A 289 -8.21 3.66 -22.86
C ASN A 289 -7.98 2.21 -22.41
N ALA A 290 -8.72 1.27 -23.02
CA ALA A 290 -8.45 -0.16 -22.81
C ALA A 290 -7.00 -0.48 -23.16
N MET A 291 -6.28 -1.11 -22.24
CA MET A 291 -4.89 -1.47 -22.42
C MET A 291 -4.76 -2.92 -22.90
N THR A 292 -3.83 -3.16 -23.82
CA THR A 292 -3.43 -4.52 -24.19
C THR A 292 -2.56 -5.15 -23.09
N THR A 293 -2.40 -6.48 -23.14
CA THR A 293 -1.46 -7.18 -22.24
C THR A 293 -0.03 -6.62 -22.35
N ALA A 294 0.39 -6.30 -23.57
CA ALA A 294 1.71 -5.72 -23.82
C ALA A 294 1.86 -4.32 -23.19
N ASP A 295 0.83 -3.48 -23.26
CA ASP A 295 0.84 -2.15 -22.64
C ASP A 295 0.90 -2.25 -21.13
N ILE A 296 0.11 -3.15 -20.53
CA ILE A 296 0.09 -3.38 -19.09
C ILE A 296 1.47 -3.86 -18.63
N ASN A 297 2.07 -4.83 -19.31
CA ASN A 297 3.39 -5.33 -18.98
C ASN A 297 4.48 -4.25 -19.11
N ARG A 298 4.42 -3.45 -20.17
CA ARG A 298 5.34 -2.32 -20.34
C ARG A 298 5.19 -1.32 -19.21
N LEU A 299 3.96 -0.98 -18.85
CA LEU A 299 3.67 -0.02 -17.77
C LEU A 299 4.13 -0.55 -16.41
N GLY A 300 3.82 -1.81 -16.09
CA GLY A 300 4.24 -2.45 -14.84
C GLY A 300 5.75 -2.49 -14.69
N ARG A 301 6.47 -2.90 -15.75
CA ARG A 301 7.95 -2.88 -15.76
C ARG A 301 8.51 -1.48 -15.60
N LYS A 302 7.89 -0.46 -16.24
CA LYS A 302 8.33 0.94 -16.10
C LYS A 302 8.13 1.47 -14.69
N ILE A 303 7.03 1.17 -14.04
CA ILE A 303 6.80 1.56 -12.64
C ILE A 303 7.84 0.90 -11.73
N LYS A 304 8.05 -0.42 -11.89
CA LYS A 304 9.06 -1.16 -11.13
C LYS A 304 10.48 -0.62 -11.32
N GLU A 305 10.85 -0.25 -12.55
CA GLU A 305 12.16 0.35 -12.89
C GLU A 305 12.37 1.70 -12.18
N LEU A 306 11.32 2.51 -12.11
CA LEU A 306 11.39 3.88 -11.59
C LEU A 306 11.18 3.95 -10.07
N ASP A 307 10.61 2.94 -9.45
CA ASP A 307 10.37 2.88 -8.02
C ASP A 307 11.61 2.40 -7.26
N ILE A 308 12.38 3.33 -6.73
CA ILE A 308 13.59 3.04 -5.97
C ILE A 308 13.34 2.43 -4.58
N PHE A 309 12.10 2.49 -4.07
CA PHE A 309 11.75 2.02 -2.73
C PHE A 309 11.33 0.54 -2.74
N GLY A 310 10.87 0.03 -3.90
CA GLY A 310 10.43 -1.35 -4.08
C GLY A 310 9.06 -1.61 -3.45
N HIS A 311 8.10 -0.74 -3.75
CA HIS A 311 6.71 -0.94 -3.34
C HIS A 311 6.11 -2.19 -3.97
N LEU A 312 5.12 -2.74 -3.28
CA LEU A 312 4.30 -3.80 -3.85
C LEU A 312 3.43 -3.25 -4.98
N ILE A 313 3.50 -3.91 -6.13
CA ILE A 313 2.78 -3.56 -7.35
C ILE A 313 1.86 -4.72 -7.73
N SER A 314 0.60 -4.43 -8.03
CA SER A 314 -0.36 -5.42 -8.49
C SER A 314 -1.24 -4.87 -9.61
N ILE A 315 -2.13 -5.70 -10.09
CA ILE A 315 -3.19 -5.34 -11.02
C ILE A 315 -4.51 -5.96 -10.53
N HIS A 316 -5.58 -5.18 -10.57
CA HIS A 316 -6.90 -5.67 -10.18
C HIS A 316 -7.55 -6.44 -11.33
N ASN A 317 -7.59 -7.77 -11.20
CA ASN A 317 -8.21 -8.64 -12.18
C ASN A 317 -9.67 -8.97 -11.81
N PRO A 318 -10.58 -8.95 -12.78
CA PRO A 318 -12.01 -9.14 -12.54
C PRO A 318 -12.41 -10.60 -12.32
N SER A 319 -11.51 -11.53 -12.52
CA SER A 319 -11.78 -12.97 -12.50
C SER A 319 -10.90 -13.71 -11.51
N GLY A 320 -11.23 -14.99 -11.32
CA GLY A 320 -10.44 -15.91 -10.50
C GLY A 320 -9.14 -16.39 -11.18
N ASP A 321 -8.61 -15.67 -12.16
CA ASP A 321 -7.35 -15.99 -12.81
C ASP A 321 -6.57 -14.72 -13.14
N ASP A 322 -5.27 -14.72 -12.83
CA ASP A 322 -4.39 -13.59 -13.13
C ASP A 322 -3.44 -13.94 -14.28
N PRO A 323 -3.63 -13.33 -15.46
CA PRO A 323 -2.76 -13.55 -16.61
C PRO A 323 -1.36 -12.95 -16.43
N PHE A 324 -1.13 -12.15 -15.39
CA PHE A 324 0.16 -11.50 -15.11
C PHE A 324 0.91 -12.13 -13.92
N ARG A 325 0.37 -13.20 -13.32
CA ARG A 325 0.96 -13.81 -12.11
C ARG A 325 2.43 -14.19 -12.26
N ASP A 326 2.87 -14.52 -13.46
CA ASP A 326 4.25 -14.93 -13.76
C ASP A 326 5.16 -13.75 -14.15
N GLU A 327 4.62 -12.54 -14.26
CA GLU A 327 5.39 -11.36 -14.64
C GLU A 327 6.24 -10.84 -13.45
N ASP A 328 7.48 -10.47 -13.72
CA ASP A 328 8.42 -10.01 -12.70
C ASP A 328 8.05 -8.68 -12.03
N TRP A 329 7.29 -7.83 -12.74
CA TRP A 329 6.85 -6.56 -12.18
C TRP A 329 5.74 -6.71 -11.15
N LEU A 330 4.94 -7.78 -11.23
CA LEU A 330 3.85 -8.06 -10.32
C LEU A 330 4.41 -8.59 -8.99
N SER A 331 4.14 -7.90 -7.90
CA SER A 331 4.65 -8.26 -6.57
C SER A 331 3.67 -9.10 -5.75
N PHE A 332 2.37 -8.97 -6.00
CA PHE A 332 1.32 -9.77 -5.39
C PHE A 332 0.14 -9.91 -6.34
N VAL A 333 -0.61 -11.00 -6.20
CA VAL A 333 -1.74 -11.33 -7.08
C VAL A 333 -3.03 -10.84 -6.45
N THR A 334 -3.75 -9.97 -7.14
CA THR A 334 -5.08 -9.49 -6.72
C THR A 334 -6.16 -10.15 -7.56
N LEU A 335 -7.06 -10.86 -6.92
CA LEU A 335 -8.14 -11.60 -7.57
C LEU A 335 -9.51 -11.13 -7.07
N GLN A 336 -10.40 -10.85 -8.00
CA GLN A 336 -11.81 -10.60 -7.74
C GLN A 336 -12.62 -11.80 -8.26
N GLY A 337 -13.32 -12.49 -7.37
CA GLY A 337 -14.07 -13.66 -7.81
C GLY A 337 -14.75 -14.40 -6.68
N TRP A 338 -15.20 -15.63 -7.00
CA TRP A 338 -15.75 -16.58 -6.02
C TRP A 338 -16.86 -15.98 -5.15
N LYS A 339 -17.83 -15.36 -5.79
CA LYS A 339 -19.00 -14.75 -5.13
C LYS A 339 -20.01 -15.77 -4.64
N ASP A 340 -19.74 -17.06 -4.89
CA ASP A 340 -20.49 -18.21 -4.38
C ASP A 340 -19.99 -18.70 -3.01
N THR A 341 -20.53 -19.82 -2.56
CA THR A 341 -20.19 -20.52 -1.32
C THR A 341 -19.71 -21.94 -1.56
N ASN A 342 -19.21 -22.25 -2.75
CA ASN A 342 -18.52 -23.50 -3.02
C ASN A 342 -17.07 -23.39 -2.52
N PHE A 343 -16.83 -23.85 -1.31
CA PHE A 343 -15.55 -23.68 -0.63
C PHE A 343 -14.39 -24.41 -1.32
N SER A 344 -14.64 -25.58 -1.90
CA SER A 344 -13.62 -26.29 -2.68
C SER A 344 -13.28 -25.54 -3.97
N HIS A 345 -14.27 -24.96 -4.65
CA HIS A 345 -14.04 -24.12 -5.83
C HIS A 345 -13.22 -22.88 -5.47
N ILE A 346 -13.54 -22.22 -4.34
CA ILE A 346 -12.79 -21.05 -3.86
C ILE A 346 -11.34 -21.42 -3.56
N ASN A 347 -11.11 -22.48 -2.78
CA ASN A 347 -9.75 -22.95 -2.44
C ASN A 347 -8.95 -23.30 -3.68
N ASN A 348 -9.50 -24.15 -4.57
CA ASN A 348 -8.83 -24.56 -5.79
C ASN A 348 -8.51 -23.37 -6.72
N GLY A 349 -9.43 -22.40 -6.82
CA GLY A 349 -9.23 -21.19 -7.60
C GLY A 349 -8.10 -20.31 -7.04
N LEU A 350 -8.03 -20.16 -5.72
CA LEU A 350 -6.94 -19.45 -5.06
C LEU A 350 -5.61 -20.19 -5.25
N LEU A 351 -5.57 -21.49 -4.96
CA LEU A 351 -4.36 -22.30 -5.08
C LEU A 351 -3.80 -22.33 -6.52
N LYS A 352 -4.68 -22.35 -7.54
CA LYS A 352 -4.26 -22.25 -8.95
C LYS A 352 -3.46 -20.98 -9.26
N ASN A 353 -3.76 -19.89 -8.56
CA ASN A 353 -3.12 -18.60 -8.77
C ASN A 353 -1.94 -18.33 -7.82
N HIS A 354 -1.68 -19.26 -6.89
CA HIS A 354 -0.48 -19.14 -6.08
C HIS A 354 0.77 -19.21 -6.94
N HIS A 355 1.67 -18.29 -6.65
CA HIS A 355 3.05 -18.34 -7.09
C HIS A 355 3.92 -18.42 -5.84
N ASP A 356 4.98 -19.24 -5.84
CA ASP A 356 5.80 -19.51 -4.66
C ASP A 356 6.43 -18.27 -4.00
N TYR A 357 6.39 -17.14 -4.70
CA TYR A 357 7.05 -15.90 -4.30
C TYR A 357 6.13 -14.67 -4.24
N LYS A 358 4.81 -14.87 -4.33
CA LYS A 358 3.85 -13.75 -4.40
C LYS A 358 2.65 -14.01 -3.51
N PRO A 359 2.34 -13.11 -2.57
CA PRO A 359 1.11 -13.19 -1.79
C PRO A 359 -0.14 -13.08 -2.67
N LEU A 360 -1.22 -13.72 -2.23
CA LEU A 360 -2.55 -13.53 -2.80
C LEU A 360 -3.36 -12.52 -2.00
N TYR A 361 -4.14 -11.72 -2.71
CA TYR A 361 -5.09 -10.78 -2.15
C TYR A 361 -6.48 -11.01 -2.76
N ALA A 362 -7.39 -11.55 -1.94
CA ALA A 362 -8.75 -11.87 -2.34
C ALA A 362 -9.64 -10.63 -2.22
N GLN A 363 -9.77 -9.91 -3.32
CA GLN A 363 -10.53 -8.67 -3.44
C GLN A 363 -12.01 -8.93 -3.65
N GLU A 364 -12.89 -8.19 -2.97
CA GLU A 364 -14.36 -8.17 -3.19
C GLU A 364 -15.07 -9.52 -3.10
N VAL A 365 -14.49 -10.48 -2.41
CA VAL A 365 -15.00 -11.86 -2.35
C VAL A 365 -16.27 -12.03 -1.49
N PHE A 366 -16.59 -11.04 -0.67
CA PHE A 366 -17.80 -11.03 0.17
C PHE A 366 -18.92 -10.15 -0.37
N TRP A 367 -18.83 -9.73 -1.63
CA TRP A 367 -19.82 -8.84 -2.21
C TRP A 367 -21.19 -9.48 -2.28
N PRO A 368 -22.14 -9.14 -1.40
CA PRO A 368 -23.54 -9.45 -1.58
C PRO A 368 -24.11 -8.40 -2.51
N GLY A 369 -24.73 -8.75 -3.58
CA GLY A 369 -25.29 -7.73 -4.45
C GLY A 369 -26.48 -8.21 -5.25
N ASN A 370 -27.33 -7.28 -5.67
CA ASN A 370 -28.41 -7.54 -6.62
C ASN A 370 -27.90 -8.20 -7.90
N LYS A 371 -26.68 -7.86 -8.29
CA LYS A 371 -26.03 -8.39 -9.49
C LYS A 371 -25.67 -9.86 -9.36
N TYR A 372 -25.51 -10.36 -8.12
CA TYR A 372 -25.01 -11.72 -7.84
C TYR A 372 -26.01 -12.59 -7.08
N ASN A 373 -27.20 -12.10 -6.84
CA ASN A 373 -28.38 -12.81 -6.33
C ASN A 373 -28.20 -13.65 -5.05
N LYS A 374 -27.09 -13.49 -4.30
CA LYS A 374 -26.86 -14.27 -3.09
C LYS A 374 -26.30 -13.42 -1.96
N ILE A 375 -27.09 -13.24 -0.94
CA ILE A 375 -26.63 -12.68 0.33
C ILE A 375 -25.97 -13.83 1.11
N HIS A 376 -24.70 -13.66 1.49
CA HIS A 376 -24.01 -14.62 2.34
C HIS A 376 -24.62 -14.62 3.74
N SER A 377 -24.92 -15.80 4.28
CA SER A 377 -25.26 -15.96 5.69
C SER A 377 -24.03 -15.70 6.57
N LYS A 378 -24.25 -15.50 7.86
CA LYS A 378 -23.13 -15.37 8.83
C LYS A 378 -22.24 -16.61 8.85
N VAL A 379 -22.81 -17.78 8.62
CA VAL A 379 -22.07 -19.05 8.51
C VAL A 379 -21.24 -19.07 7.24
N ASP A 380 -21.82 -18.67 6.10
CA ASP A 380 -21.09 -18.59 4.82
C ASP A 380 -19.89 -17.63 4.92
N ILE A 381 -20.08 -16.44 5.52
CA ILE A 381 -19.01 -15.47 5.71
C ILE A 381 -17.88 -16.06 6.53
N ARG A 382 -18.19 -16.75 7.63
CA ARG A 382 -17.17 -17.37 8.49
C ARG A 382 -16.41 -18.48 7.76
N LYS A 383 -17.17 -19.46 7.20
CA LYS A 383 -16.57 -20.59 6.49
C LYS A 383 -15.70 -20.11 5.32
N LYS A 384 -16.21 -19.14 4.54
CA LYS A 384 -15.47 -18.55 3.42
C LYS A 384 -14.20 -17.83 3.88
N ALA A 385 -14.25 -17.08 4.98
CA ALA A 385 -13.08 -16.39 5.52
C ALA A 385 -11.99 -17.40 5.93
N TYR A 386 -12.36 -18.50 6.62
CA TYR A 386 -11.39 -19.55 6.92
C TYR A 386 -10.80 -20.16 5.66
N VAL A 387 -11.62 -20.51 4.66
CA VAL A 387 -11.12 -21.12 3.41
C VAL A 387 -10.12 -20.21 2.68
N ILE A 388 -10.40 -18.92 2.63
CA ILE A 388 -9.47 -17.95 2.01
C ILE A 388 -8.16 -17.92 2.79
N MET A 389 -8.20 -17.84 4.12
CA MET A 389 -7.00 -17.88 4.96
C MET A 389 -6.23 -19.19 4.84
N MET A 390 -6.95 -20.32 4.76
CA MET A 390 -6.34 -21.65 4.53
C MET A 390 -5.73 -21.81 3.14
N SER A 391 -6.09 -20.91 2.23
CA SER A 391 -5.44 -20.79 0.92
C SER A 391 -4.24 -19.83 0.91
N ALA A 392 -3.74 -19.39 2.08
CA ALA A 392 -2.72 -18.35 2.24
C ALA A 392 -3.02 -17.07 1.46
N ALA A 393 -4.29 -16.65 1.45
CA ALA A 393 -4.72 -15.43 0.79
C ALA A 393 -5.17 -14.39 1.82
N ALA A 394 -4.75 -13.14 1.64
CA ALA A 394 -5.24 -12.03 2.43
C ALA A 394 -6.68 -11.68 2.03
N ILE A 395 -7.51 -11.37 3.01
CA ILE A 395 -8.92 -11.05 2.81
C ILE A 395 -9.11 -9.54 2.71
N ASN A 396 -9.77 -9.10 1.63
CA ASN A 396 -10.43 -7.80 1.59
C ASN A 396 -11.90 -7.98 1.97
N TYR A 397 -12.29 -7.41 3.10
CA TYR A 397 -13.69 -7.42 3.49
C TYR A 397 -14.45 -6.31 2.78
N ALA A 398 -15.27 -6.68 1.82
CA ALA A 398 -16.19 -5.80 1.11
C ALA A 398 -17.63 -6.17 1.50
N ASP A 399 -18.22 -5.40 2.38
CA ASP A 399 -19.63 -5.54 2.75
C ASP A 399 -20.46 -4.45 2.06
N MET A 400 -20.88 -4.75 0.85
CA MET A 400 -21.68 -3.84 0.05
C MET A 400 -23.15 -4.21 0.18
N ASP A 401 -24.03 -3.25 0.23
CA ASP A 401 -25.45 -3.47 0.54
C ASP A 401 -26.27 -4.10 -0.58
N GLY A 402 -25.60 -4.42 -1.68
CA GLY A 402 -26.24 -5.02 -2.83
C GLY A 402 -27.05 -4.07 -3.68
N ASN A 403 -27.07 -2.79 -3.33
CA ASN A 403 -27.64 -1.75 -4.17
C ASN A 403 -26.55 -1.20 -5.09
N SER A 404 -26.67 -1.43 -6.40
CA SER A 404 -25.68 -0.99 -7.38
C SER A 404 -25.45 0.51 -7.40
N SER A 405 -26.41 1.31 -6.95
CA SER A 405 -26.27 2.77 -6.87
C SER A 405 -25.48 3.25 -5.65
N SER A 406 -25.42 2.47 -4.59
CA SER A 406 -24.72 2.80 -3.34
C SER A 406 -23.48 1.92 -3.12
N GLY A 407 -23.26 0.91 -3.95
CA GLY A 407 -22.27 -0.12 -3.75
C GLY A 407 -20.88 0.39 -3.36
N PHE A 408 -20.29 1.21 -4.19
CA PHE A 408 -18.93 1.72 -3.96
C PHE A 408 -18.84 2.84 -2.92
N SER A 409 -19.94 3.53 -2.63
CA SER A 409 -19.95 4.64 -1.66
C SER A 409 -20.49 4.22 -0.28
N GLY A 410 -21.25 3.13 -0.22
CA GLY A 410 -21.94 2.70 1.00
C GLY A 410 -21.05 2.17 2.10
N SER A 411 -19.90 1.60 1.73
CA SER A 411 -18.96 1.00 2.69
C SER A 411 -18.35 1.98 3.71
N MET A 412 -18.47 3.29 3.47
CA MET A 412 -18.03 4.32 4.41
C MET A 412 -19.16 4.83 5.33
N ASP A 413 -20.36 4.38 5.14
CA ASP A 413 -21.49 4.72 6.00
C ASP A 413 -21.56 3.74 7.18
N LEU A 414 -21.12 4.20 8.34
CA LEU A 414 -21.10 3.41 9.58
C LEU A 414 -22.49 3.09 10.13
N SER A 415 -23.53 3.76 9.64
CA SER A 415 -24.92 3.45 10.00
C SER A 415 -25.45 2.21 9.27
N HIS A 416 -24.74 1.72 8.26
CA HIS A 416 -25.17 0.61 7.42
C HIS A 416 -25.24 -0.69 8.22
N LYS A 417 -26.41 -1.34 8.22
CA LYS A 417 -26.69 -2.53 9.06
C LYS A 417 -25.79 -3.73 8.77
N ARG A 418 -25.23 -3.83 7.58
CA ARG A 418 -24.39 -4.97 7.16
C ARG A 418 -22.97 -4.88 7.67
N GLN A 419 -22.52 -3.71 8.08
CA GLN A 419 -21.18 -3.57 8.64
C GLN A 419 -20.98 -4.41 9.91
N VAL A 420 -22.04 -4.84 10.57
CA VAL A 420 -21.97 -5.76 11.70
C VAL A 420 -21.34 -7.12 11.35
N ASN A 421 -21.39 -7.52 10.09
CA ASN A 421 -20.83 -8.80 9.63
C ASN A 421 -19.29 -8.80 9.60
N HIS A 422 -18.64 -7.63 9.57
CA HIS A 422 -17.18 -7.54 9.62
C HIS A 422 -16.58 -8.21 10.87
N ASN A 423 -17.34 -8.24 11.99
CA ASN A 423 -16.92 -8.90 13.22
C ASN A 423 -16.70 -10.40 13.05
N ILE A 424 -17.33 -11.03 12.07
CA ILE A 424 -17.17 -12.45 11.77
C ILE A 424 -15.78 -12.67 11.18
N VAL A 425 -15.41 -11.89 10.17
CA VAL A 425 -14.08 -11.97 9.54
C VAL A 425 -12.98 -11.57 10.53
N ARG A 426 -13.24 -10.54 11.36
CA ARG A 426 -12.29 -10.13 12.41
C ARG A 426 -11.93 -11.27 13.36
N LYS A 427 -12.91 -12.08 13.80
CA LYS A 427 -12.65 -13.25 14.65
C LYS A 427 -11.74 -14.29 13.98
N VAL A 428 -11.85 -14.45 12.67
CA VAL A 428 -10.95 -15.33 11.91
C VAL A 428 -9.54 -14.79 11.94
N TRP A 429 -9.35 -13.50 11.65
CA TRP A 429 -8.02 -12.86 11.74
C TRP A 429 -7.45 -12.93 13.17
N ASP A 430 -8.28 -12.66 14.20
CA ASP A 430 -7.86 -12.74 15.61
C ASP A 430 -7.36 -14.14 15.97
N PHE A 431 -7.97 -15.19 15.42
CA PHE A 431 -7.50 -16.55 15.56
C PHE A 431 -6.13 -16.75 14.88
N PHE A 432 -5.97 -16.34 13.62
CA PHE A 432 -4.71 -16.51 12.90
C PHE A 432 -3.55 -15.78 13.57
N GLU A 433 -3.78 -14.65 14.21
CA GLU A 433 -2.73 -13.96 15.00
C GLU A 433 -2.31 -14.71 16.27
N THR A 434 -3.05 -15.74 16.69
CA THR A 434 -2.66 -16.57 17.85
C THR A 434 -1.70 -17.70 17.48
N ILE A 435 -1.42 -17.90 16.19
CA ILE A 435 -0.56 -18.94 15.66
C ILE A 435 0.50 -18.33 14.71
N SER A 436 1.56 -19.06 14.43
CA SER A 436 2.60 -18.63 13.50
C SER A 436 2.18 -18.92 12.04
N PHE A 437 1.04 -18.35 11.60
CA PHE A 437 0.45 -18.60 10.29
C PHE A 437 1.43 -18.34 9.14
N TYR A 438 2.25 -17.31 9.26
CA TYR A 438 3.23 -16.88 8.25
C TYR A 438 4.30 -17.93 7.95
N ARG A 439 4.45 -18.95 8.80
CA ARG A 439 5.37 -20.08 8.56
C ARG A 439 4.73 -21.22 7.78
N MET A 440 3.39 -21.21 7.67
CA MET A 440 2.65 -22.27 7.02
C MET A 440 2.32 -21.91 5.57
N SER A 441 2.34 -22.91 4.72
CA SER A 441 1.90 -22.82 3.33
C SER A 441 0.75 -23.80 3.06
N PRO A 442 -0.16 -23.52 2.11
CA PRO A 442 -1.18 -24.48 1.72
C PRO A 442 -0.59 -25.81 1.30
N ASN A 443 -1.11 -26.89 1.83
CA ASN A 443 -0.66 -28.24 1.50
C ASN A 443 -1.84 -29.22 1.49
N GLN A 444 -2.65 -29.14 0.45
CA GLN A 444 -3.87 -29.92 0.33
C GLN A 444 -3.61 -31.42 0.10
N GLN A 445 -2.41 -31.78 -0.36
CA GLN A 445 -2.07 -33.17 -0.69
C GLN A 445 -1.84 -34.06 0.53
N ILE A 446 -1.64 -33.46 1.72
CA ILE A 446 -1.36 -34.20 2.95
C ILE A 446 -2.63 -34.47 3.77
N VAL A 447 -3.79 -34.04 3.32
CA VAL A 447 -5.08 -34.28 3.98
C VAL A 447 -6.09 -34.91 3.01
N ASP A 448 -6.94 -35.78 3.53
CA ASP A 448 -8.04 -36.38 2.76
C ASP A 448 -9.38 -35.67 2.96
N ASN A 449 -9.48 -34.79 3.94
CA ASN A 449 -10.66 -33.99 4.23
C ASN A 449 -10.26 -32.58 4.70
N GLY A 450 -11.08 -31.58 4.36
CA GLY A 450 -10.89 -30.21 4.78
C GLY A 450 -9.82 -29.45 3.99
N PHE A 451 -9.31 -28.35 4.55
CA PHE A 451 -8.32 -27.44 3.95
C PHE A 451 -7.11 -27.34 4.88
N CYS A 452 -5.89 -27.41 4.34
CA CYS A 452 -4.69 -27.52 5.14
C CYS A 452 -3.66 -26.41 4.86
N LEU A 453 -3.16 -25.81 5.96
CA LEU A 453 -1.91 -25.06 6.02
C LEU A 453 -0.88 -25.86 6.82
N ALA A 454 0.37 -25.91 6.38
CA ALA A 454 1.40 -26.68 7.05
C ALA A 454 2.80 -26.02 7.00
N GLU A 455 3.50 -26.05 8.13
CA GLU A 455 4.95 -26.01 8.25
C GLU A 455 5.39 -27.44 8.56
N GLN A 456 5.68 -28.21 7.50
CA GLN A 456 5.88 -29.66 7.60
C GLN A 456 6.93 -30.05 8.64
N GLY A 457 6.57 -30.95 9.55
CA GLY A 457 7.40 -31.41 10.66
C GLY A 457 7.33 -30.51 11.89
N ARG A 458 6.59 -29.40 11.85
CA ARG A 458 6.45 -28.48 12.99
C ARG A 458 5.01 -28.19 13.37
N GLN A 459 4.17 -27.79 12.42
CA GLN A 459 2.76 -27.47 12.68
C GLN A 459 1.88 -27.67 11.45
N TYR A 460 0.64 -28.10 11.71
CA TYR A 460 -0.38 -28.33 10.71
C TYR A 460 -1.70 -27.75 11.22
N LEU A 461 -2.36 -26.96 10.41
CA LEU A 461 -3.68 -26.44 10.66
C LEU A 461 -4.61 -26.97 9.59
N VAL A 462 -5.67 -27.68 9.99
CA VAL A 462 -6.68 -28.22 9.07
C VAL A 462 -8.03 -27.63 9.44
N TYR A 463 -8.72 -27.06 8.48
CA TYR A 463 -10.09 -26.56 8.65
C TYR A 463 -11.09 -27.53 8.03
N LEU A 464 -12.04 -27.98 8.83
CA LEU A 464 -13.13 -28.90 8.47
C LEU A 464 -14.48 -28.20 8.56
N PRO A 465 -14.92 -27.52 7.49
CA PRO A 465 -16.18 -26.79 7.48
C PRO A 465 -17.41 -27.67 7.71
N ASP A 466 -17.34 -28.92 7.28
CA ASP A 466 -18.46 -29.87 7.35
C ASP A 466 -18.22 -31.00 8.38
N GLY A 467 -17.14 -30.83 9.20
CA GLY A 467 -16.81 -31.80 10.23
C GLY A 467 -16.25 -33.13 9.70
N GLY A 468 -16.47 -34.19 10.42
CA GLY A 468 -16.08 -35.55 10.02
C GLY A 468 -14.73 -36.01 10.58
N VAL A 469 -14.08 -36.91 9.87
CA VAL A 469 -12.76 -37.49 10.17
C VAL A 469 -11.75 -36.98 9.16
N VAL A 470 -10.52 -36.78 9.59
CA VAL A 470 -9.42 -36.40 8.72
C VAL A 470 -8.17 -37.24 9.03
N ASN A 471 -7.47 -37.62 7.97
CA ASN A 471 -6.11 -38.13 8.03
C ASN A 471 -5.16 -37.04 7.55
N VAL A 472 -4.10 -36.80 8.32
CA VAL A 472 -3.05 -35.82 7.99
C VAL A 472 -1.73 -36.57 7.84
N ALA A 473 -1.14 -36.56 6.66
CA ALA A 473 0.18 -37.16 6.42
C ALA A 473 1.28 -36.31 7.08
N VAL A 474 1.44 -36.44 8.38
CA VAL A 474 2.46 -35.75 9.15
C VAL A 474 3.87 -36.32 8.89
N LYS A 475 4.90 -35.47 8.98
CA LYS A 475 6.28 -35.98 9.06
C LYS A 475 6.50 -36.68 10.39
N ALA A 476 7.47 -37.62 10.44
CA ALA A 476 7.84 -38.35 11.65
C ALA A 476 8.07 -37.38 12.83
N GLY A 477 7.40 -37.61 13.93
CA GLY A 477 7.43 -36.77 15.12
C GLY A 477 6.18 -36.96 15.98
N LEU A 478 6.22 -36.45 17.21
CA LEU A 478 5.07 -36.45 18.10
C LEU A 478 4.41 -35.08 18.11
N TYR A 479 3.11 -35.04 17.83
CA TYR A 479 2.34 -33.81 17.71
C TYR A 479 1.21 -33.75 18.74
N LYS A 480 1.08 -32.62 19.41
CA LYS A 480 -0.10 -32.33 20.23
C LYS A 480 -1.31 -32.06 19.36
N VAL A 481 -2.43 -32.62 19.75
CA VAL A 481 -3.70 -32.51 19.00
C VAL A 481 -4.65 -31.56 19.73
N ILE A 482 -4.97 -30.43 19.10
CA ILE A 482 -5.95 -29.46 19.60
C ILE A 482 -7.05 -29.28 18.58
N TRP A 483 -8.26 -29.51 18.99
CA TRP A 483 -9.47 -29.12 18.28
C TRP A 483 -9.93 -27.74 18.73
N ILE A 484 -10.25 -26.87 17.78
CA ILE A 484 -10.67 -25.50 18.02
C ILE A 484 -11.99 -25.29 17.29
N ASN A 485 -13.01 -24.85 18.03
CA ASN A 485 -14.30 -24.54 17.45
C ASN A 485 -14.20 -23.26 16.61
N ALA A 486 -14.44 -23.34 15.30
CA ALA A 486 -14.30 -22.20 14.39
C ALA A 486 -15.33 -21.07 14.64
N GLN A 487 -16.46 -21.39 15.30
CA GLN A 487 -17.45 -20.39 15.71
C GLN A 487 -17.04 -19.65 16.98
N ASN A 488 -16.31 -20.32 17.86
CA ASN A 488 -15.81 -19.80 19.13
C ASN A 488 -14.39 -20.30 19.40
N THR A 489 -13.38 -19.60 18.90
CA THR A 489 -11.97 -20.00 18.97
C THR A 489 -11.38 -20.04 20.39
N SER A 490 -12.17 -19.64 21.40
CA SER A 490 -11.85 -19.87 22.81
C SER A 490 -12.18 -21.29 23.27
N ASP A 491 -13.11 -22.01 22.59
CA ASP A 491 -13.39 -23.43 22.82
C ASP A 491 -12.29 -24.27 22.15
N ARG A 492 -11.28 -24.62 22.95
CA ARG A 492 -10.12 -25.41 22.53
C ARG A 492 -10.08 -26.70 23.33
N ARG A 493 -10.00 -27.83 22.65
CA ARG A 493 -10.01 -29.17 23.27
C ARG A 493 -8.72 -29.89 22.91
N TYR A 494 -7.89 -30.08 23.91
CA TYR A 494 -6.73 -30.94 23.81
C TYR A 494 -7.16 -32.42 23.93
N THR A 495 -6.85 -33.24 22.93
CA THR A 495 -7.27 -34.64 22.87
C THR A 495 -6.10 -35.64 22.92
N GLY A 496 -4.91 -35.19 23.21
CA GLY A 496 -3.72 -36.02 23.32
C GLY A 496 -2.66 -35.72 22.28
N THR A 497 -1.92 -36.73 21.89
CA THR A 497 -0.84 -36.64 20.89
C THR A 497 -1.07 -37.65 19.76
N THR A 498 -0.48 -37.39 18.61
CA THR A 498 -0.41 -38.31 17.48
C THR A 498 0.99 -38.30 16.86
N ASP A 499 1.42 -39.43 16.33
CA ASP A 499 2.67 -39.56 15.56
C ASP A 499 2.42 -39.94 14.09
N ASP A 500 1.21 -40.38 13.77
CA ASP A 500 0.80 -40.82 12.43
C ASP A 500 -0.30 -39.95 11.79
N GLY A 501 -0.98 -39.09 12.57
CA GLY A 501 -2.03 -38.18 12.08
C GLY A 501 -3.29 -38.85 11.56
N LYS A 502 -3.58 -40.11 11.94
CA LYS A 502 -4.70 -40.87 11.40
C LYS A 502 -5.96 -40.79 12.25
N GLU A 503 -7.12 -40.96 11.57
CA GLU A 503 -8.46 -41.08 12.17
C GLU A 503 -8.81 -39.98 13.19
N LEU A 504 -8.36 -38.75 12.92
CA LEU A 504 -8.64 -37.62 13.78
C LEU A 504 -10.08 -37.14 13.56
N SER A 505 -10.94 -37.41 14.53
CA SER A 505 -12.38 -37.10 14.48
C SER A 505 -12.70 -35.78 15.17
N VAL A 506 -13.57 -34.96 14.56
CA VAL A 506 -14.06 -33.73 15.20
C VAL A 506 -14.80 -34.06 16.51
N PRO A 507 -14.76 -33.20 17.53
CA PRO A 507 -15.43 -33.41 18.79
C PRO A 507 -16.96 -33.48 18.71
N GLY A 508 -17.54 -33.11 17.57
CA GLY A 508 -18.97 -33.18 17.26
C GLY A 508 -19.44 -32.03 16.38
N GLY A 509 -20.40 -32.32 15.50
CA GLY A 509 -20.95 -31.34 14.57
C GLY A 509 -20.00 -30.95 13.45
N ASP A 510 -20.15 -29.71 12.95
CA ASP A 510 -19.36 -29.12 11.86
C ASP A 510 -18.52 -27.93 12.37
N ASP A 511 -17.69 -27.41 11.47
CA ASP A 511 -16.98 -26.13 11.62
C ASP A 511 -15.89 -26.15 12.69
N TRP A 512 -14.91 -27.04 12.50
CA TRP A 512 -13.78 -27.25 13.40
C TRP A 512 -12.44 -26.98 12.73
N LEU A 513 -11.49 -26.51 13.51
CA LEU A 513 -10.07 -26.45 13.19
C LEU A 513 -9.32 -27.50 13.99
N LEU A 514 -8.51 -28.30 13.29
CA LEU A 514 -7.53 -29.17 13.90
C LEU A 514 -6.17 -28.48 13.86
N TYR A 515 -5.54 -28.30 15.02
CA TYR A 515 -4.18 -27.78 15.10
C TYR A 515 -3.25 -28.82 15.69
N LEU A 516 -2.32 -29.31 14.85
CA LEU A 516 -1.24 -30.19 15.25
C LEU A 516 0.04 -29.38 15.34
N PHE A 517 0.80 -29.54 16.42
CA PHE A 517 2.10 -28.90 16.55
C PHE A 517 3.08 -29.79 17.30
N ALA A 518 4.35 -29.78 16.87
CA ALA A 518 5.40 -30.60 17.42
C ALA A 518 5.59 -30.31 18.92
N GLU A 519 5.81 -31.32 19.71
CA GLU A 519 5.88 -31.23 21.16
C GLU A 519 7.04 -30.36 21.67
N ASP A 520 8.12 -30.28 20.91
CA ASP A 520 9.30 -29.47 21.18
C ASP A 520 9.11 -27.97 20.89
N MET A 521 7.97 -27.57 20.30
CA MET A 521 7.67 -26.15 20.05
C MET A 521 7.33 -25.41 21.34
N SER A 522 8.15 -24.41 21.72
CA SER A 522 7.89 -23.51 22.84
C SER A 522 6.71 -22.57 22.58
N ASP A 523 6.05 -22.09 23.66
CA ASP A 523 4.95 -21.11 23.55
C ASP A 523 5.37 -19.80 22.86
N ALA A 524 6.64 -19.43 22.93
CA ALA A 524 7.20 -18.26 22.25
C ALA A 524 7.22 -18.40 20.71
N SER A 525 7.32 -19.64 20.20
CA SER A 525 7.28 -19.92 18.75
C SER A 525 5.85 -19.99 18.20
N ARG A 526 4.82 -20.01 19.07
CA ARG A 526 3.40 -20.08 18.72
C ARG A 526 2.72 -18.73 18.61
N ALA A 527 3.25 -17.71 19.26
CA ALA A 527 2.63 -16.38 19.35
C ALA A 527 3.32 -15.37 18.43
N SER A 528 2.54 -14.62 17.67
CA SER A 528 3.03 -13.44 16.96
C SER A 528 3.51 -12.38 17.95
N PRO A 529 4.62 -11.66 17.67
CA PRO A 529 5.20 -10.65 18.57
C PRO A 529 4.29 -9.46 18.94
N LEU A 530 3.18 -9.28 18.21
CA LEU A 530 2.30 -8.11 18.35
C LEU A 530 1.48 -8.03 19.65
N ARG A 531 1.31 -9.13 20.39
CA ARG A 531 0.60 -9.09 21.70
C ARG A 531 1.33 -8.34 22.81
N ARG A 532 2.64 -8.07 22.68
CA ARG A 532 3.40 -7.35 23.73
C ARG A 532 3.16 -5.84 23.75
N ILE A 533 2.61 -5.26 22.68
CA ILE A 533 2.41 -3.81 22.57
C ILE A 533 1.06 -3.37 23.16
N THR A 534 0.01 -4.18 23.04
CA THR A 534 -1.33 -3.85 23.57
C THR A 534 -1.45 -4.02 25.08
N ALA A 535 -0.70 -4.93 25.69
CA ALA A 535 -0.71 -5.12 27.14
C ALA A 535 -0.01 -3.98 27.93
N ARG A 536 0.89 -3.21 27.31
CA ARG A 536 1.52 -2.05 27.94
C ARG A 536 0.72 -0.74 27.84
N ALA A 537 -0.24 -0.65 26.92
CA ALA A 537 -1.09 0.54 26.78
C ALA A 537 -2.24 0.56 27.81
N THR A 538 -2.73 -0.61 28.24
CA THR A 538 -3.83 -0.72 29.22
C THR A 538 -3.38 -0.59 30.69
N SER A 539 -2.10 -0.75 31.00
CA SER A 539 -1.58 -0.64 32.37
C SER A 539 -1.18 0.78 32.80
N ARG A 540 -1.29 1.79 31.92
CA ARG A 540 -0.96 3.19 32.25
C ARG A 540 -2.17 4.11 32.50
N GLN A 541 -3.39 3.59 32.47
CA GLN A 541 -4.61 4.39 32.70
C GLN A 541 -5.34 4.11 34.02
N VAL A 542 -4.74 3.36 34.95
CA VAL A 542 -5.31 3.21 36.29
C VAL A 542 -4.29 3.72 37.32
N GLY A 543 -4.28 5.03 37.52
CA GLY A 543 -3.45 5.61 38.55
C GLY A 543 -3.39 7.13 38.50
N SER A 544 -4.53 7.83 38.67
CA SER A 544 -4.59 9.16 39.29
C SER A 544 -6.04 9.66 39.38
N SER A 545 -6.71 9.32 40.43
CA SER A 545 -7.75 10.18 41.00
C SER A 545 -8.03 9.68 42.43
N ASN A 546 -7.34 10.27 43.39
CA ASN A 546 -7.84 10.53 44.73
C ASN A 546 -6.83 11.46 45.42
N HIS A 547 -7.18 12.73 45.50
CA HIS A 547 -7.06 13.53 46.71
C HIS A 547 -7.50 14.97 46.44
N GLN A 548 -8.58 15.33 47.18
CA GLN A 548 -9.12 16.67 47.49
C GLN A 548 -9.91 17.37 46.39
#